data_b216901873beec47cf64167f89af8b66
#
_entry.id   b216901873beec47cf64167f89af8b66
#
_cell.length_a   1.000
_cell.length_b   1.000
_cell.length_c   1.000
_cell.angle_alpha   90.00
_cell.angle_beta   90.00
_cell.angle_gamma   90.00
#
_symmetry.space_group_name_H-M   'P 1'
#
loop_
_entity.id
_entity.type
_entity.pdbx_description
1 polymer ?
#
loop_
_entity_poly.entity_id
_entity_poly.type
_entity_poly.pdbx_seq_one_letter_code
_entity_poly.pdbx_strand_id
1 'polypeptide(L)'
;MNKKYVSFDYSQIEDYLHLLATDNYGMSELMGPGVSGECSLRCGMHFNEDHFLPEIINPETGEVLPEGSKGELVITTLSKEAIPVLRYRTKDITSITYEKCECGRTHARMSKPSGRSDDMLKIRGVNVFPSQIESVIMTIPQIAPHYQLVVTREGSSDRLEVKCELVDGSVLESLESLSNLQKNIRHNLKTVLGIDTKVTLVEPKTIERFEGKAKRVIDLRNK
;
A
#
# COMPACT_ATOMS: atom_id res chain seq x y z
N MET A 1 7.64 -7.83 -25.34
CA MET A 1 8.51 -7.89 -24.13
C MET A 1 7.62 -7.70 -22.94
N ASN A 2 7.32 -8.78 -22.21
CA ASN A 2 6.46 -8.71 -21.03
C ASN A 2 7.26 -8.09 -19.88
N LYS A 3 6.97 -6.82 -19.54
CA LYS A 3 7.42 -6.25 -18.27
C LYS A 3 6.65 -6.96 -17.16
N LYS A 4 7.26 -7.96 -16.54
CA LYS A 4 6.83 -8.43 -15.22
C LYS A 4 6.96 -7.24 -14.26
N TYR A 5 5.86 -6.75 -13.72
CA TYR A 5 5.91 -5.90 -12.54
C TYR A 5 6.32 -6.80 -11.37
N VAL A 6 7.60 -6.86 -11.14
CA VAL A 6 8.18 -7.52 -9.96
C VAL A 6 8.10 -6.49 -8.84
N SER A 7 7.50 -6.82 -7.72
CA SER A 7 7.80 -6.14 -6.47
C SER A 7 9.28 -6.45 -6.20
N PHE A 8 10.17 -5.50 -6.50
CA PHE A 8 11.58 -5.71 -6.24
C PHE A 8 11.78 -5.81 -4.73
N ASP A 9 12.11 -7.00 -4.26
CA ASP A 9 12.73 -7.17 -2.97
C ASP A 9 14.12 -6.50 -3.03
N TYR A 10 14.50 -5.77 -2.00
CA TYR A 10 15.83 -5.17 -1.88
C TYR A 10 16.94 -6.15 -2.22
N SER A 11 16.81 -7.43 -1.78
CA SER A 11 17.78 -8.47 -2.03
C SER A 11 18.06 -8.68 -3.52
N GLN A 12 17.04 -8.68 -4.36
CA GLN A 12 17.20 -8.86 -5.81
C GLN A 12 17.95 -7.71 -6.47
N ILE A 13 17.69 -6.48 -6.02
CA ILE A 13 18.40 -5.28 -6.52
C ILE A 13 19.86 -5.32 -6.06
N GLU A 14 20.07 -5.65 -4.80
CA GLU A 14 21.39 -5.68 -4.17
C GLU A 14 22.28 -6.76 -4.76
N ASP A 15 21.75 -7.96 -4.95
CA ASP A 15 22.45 -9.08 -5.56
C ASP A 15 22.82 -8.81 -7.02
N TYR A 16 21.94 -8.14 -7.76
CA TYR A 16 22.18 -7.87 -9.18
C TYR A 16 23.11 -6.67 -9.41
N LEU A 17 22.97 -5.61 -8.62
CA LEU A 17 23.71 -4.37 -8.81
C LEU A 17 24.89 -4.20 -7.85
N HIS A 18 25.07 -5.10 -6.89
CA HIS A 18 26.13 -5.05 -5.86
C HIS A 18 26.16 -3.72 -5.09
N LEU A 19 24.96 -3.21 -4.72
CA LEU A 19 24.80 -1.96 -3.97
C LEU A 19 23.80 -2.14 -2.83
N LEU A 20 23.80 -1.21 -1.87
CA LEU A 20 22.79 -1.13 -0.83
C LEU A 20 21.56 -0.38 -1.36
N ALA A 21 20.43 -1.07 -1.49
CA ALA A 21 19.16 -0.45 -1.87
C ALA A 21 18.49 0.18 -0.64
N THR A 22 17.98 1.41 -0.76
CA THR A 22 17.25 2.13 0.27
C THR A 22 15.96 2.71 -0.30
N ASP A 23 14.92 2.78 0.53
CA ASP A 23 13.65 3.40 0.13
C ASP A 23 13.70 4.92 0.25
N ASN A 24 12.91 5.59 -0.57
CA ASN A 24 12.81 7.03 -0.60
C ASN A 24 11.35 7.44 -0.81
N TYR A 25 10.89 8.42 -0.04
CA TYR A 25 9.55 8.98 -0.16
C TYR A 25 9.61 10.40 -0.71
N GLY A 26 8.70 10.69 -1.62
CA GLY A 26 8.53 12.02 -2.19
C GLY A 26 7.36 12.09 -3.15
N MET A 27 7.01 13.30 -3.56
CA MET A 27 5.95 13.58 -4.52
C MET A 27 6.22 14.89 -5.25
N SER A 28 5.65 15.03 -6.45
CA SER A 28 5.88 16.20 -7.31
C SER A 28 5.38 17.50 -6.69
N GLU A 29 4.33 17.44 -5.89
CA GLU A 29 3.69 18.58 -5.23
C GLU A 29 4.60 19.22 -4.18
N LEU A 30 5.55 18.46 -3.62
CA LEU A 30 6.48 18.97 -2.61
C LEU A 30 7.75 19.55 -3.25
N MET A 31 8.76 18.74 -3.49
CA MET A 31 10.01 19.18 -4.16
C MET A 31 10.62 18.03 -4.98
N GLY A 32 9.80 17.09 -5.44
CA GLY A 32 10.27 15.88 -6.12
C GLY A 32 10.74 14.79 -5.16
N PRO A 33 11.66 13.92 -5.58
CA PRO A 33 12.18 12.85 -4.73
C PRO A 33 13.01 13.42 -3.58
N GLY A 34 12.96 12.77 -2.41
CA GLY A 34 13.82 13.14 -1.30
C GLY A 34 13.14 13.99 -0.22
N VAL A 35 11.86 13.85 -0.02
CA VAL A 35 11.16 14.36 1.17
C VAL A 35 11.64 13.63 2.42
N SER A 36 11.75 12.31 2.33
CA SER A 36 12.39 11.47 3.34
C SER A 36 13.07 10.26 2.69
N GLY A 37 14.11 9.72 3.35
CA GLY A 37 14.87 8.59 2.83
C GLY A 37 15.47 7.70 3.91
N GLU A 38 15.59 6.41 3.62
CA GLU A 38 16.22 5.46 4.52
C GLU A 38 17.72 5.73 4.68
N CYS A 39 18.24 5.40 5.85
CA CYS A 39 19.67 5.20 6.05
C CYS A 39 20.05 3.73 5.83
N SER A 40 21.33 3.40 5.96
CA SER A 40 21.83 2.03 5.81
C SER A 40 21.22 1.01 6.79
N LEU A 41 20.62 1.47 7.88
CA LEU A 41 19.98 0.61 8.88
C LEU A 41 18.53 0.25 8.51
N ARG A 42 17.93 0.93 7.55
CA ARG A 42 16.56 0.67 7.05
C ARG A 42 15.47 0.60 8.15
N CYS A 43 15.64 1.43 9.19
CA CYS A 43 14.73 1.49 10.33
C CYS A 43 13.72 2.64 10.24
N GLY A 44 13.30 2.96 9.02
CA GLY A 44 12.43 4.07 8.66
C GLY A 44 13.15 5.16 7.87
N MET A 45 12.36 6.03 7.23
CA MET A 45 12.85 7.10 6.35
C MET A 45 12.98 8.41 7.13
N HIS A 46 14.19 8.96 7.17
CA HIS A 46 14.48 10.25 7.80
C HIS A 46 13.95 11.41 6.97
N PHE A 47 13.19 12.30 7.58
CA PHE A 47 12.76 13.55 6.94
C PHE A 47 13.91 14.54 6.76
N ASN A 48 13.88 15.27 5.66
CA ASN A 48 14.71 16.46 5.48
C ASN A 48 14.01 17.65 6.16
N GLU A 49 14.15 17.75 7.50
CA GLU A 49 13.44 18.71 8.36
C GLU A 49 13.86 20.16 8.15
N ASP A 50 14.97 20.42 7.48
CA ASP A 50 15.36 21.74 6.97
C ASP A 50 14.47 22.25 5.85
N HIS A 51 13.77 21.35 5.15
CA HIS A 51 12.86 21.67 4.04
C HIS A 51 11.40 21.35 4.32
N PHE A 52 11.10 20.45 5.25
CA PHE A 52 9.75 19.91 5.47
C PHE A 52 9.42 19.78 6.95
N LEU A 53 8.24 20.26 7.32
CA LEU A 53 7.63 19.99 8.62
C LEU A 53 6.55 18.90 8.46
N PRO A 54 6.80 17.67 8.95
CA PRO A 54 5.80 16.60 8.90
C PRO A 54 4.90 16.61 10.14
N GLU A 55 3.63 16.28 9.94
CA GLU A 55 2.63 16.05 10.99
C GLU A 55 1.88 14.77 10.66
N ILE A 56 1.39 14.06 11.69
CA ILE A 56 0.44 12.96 11.54
C ILE A 56 -0.90 13.40 12.08
N ILE A 57 -1.95 13.26 11.28
CA ILE A 57 -3.29 13.65 11.65
C ILE A 57 -4.28 12.48 11.58
N ASN A 58 -5.36 12.58 12.33
CA ASN A 58 -6.54 11.75 12.12
C ASN A 58 -7.17 12.15 10.78
N PRO A 59 -7.32 11.22 9.81
CA PRO A 59 -7.84 11.57 8.47
C PRO A 59 -9.30 12.04 8.48
N GLU A 60 -10.09 11.71 9.52
CA GLU A 60 -11.50 12.10 9.65
C GLU A 60 -11.67 13.46 10.37
N THR A 61 -10.98 13.65 11.51
CA THR A 61 -11.13 14.87 12.32
C THR A 61 -10.14 15.96 11.93
N GLY A 62 -8.99 15.63 11.33
CA GLY A 62 -7.90 16.56 11.05
C GLY A 62 -7.04 16.92 12.26
N GLU A 63 -7.32 16.34 13.43
CA GLU A 63 -6.54 16.58 14.65
C GLU A 63 -5.16 15.94 14.56
N VAL A 64 -4.15 16.64 15.07
CA VAL A 64 -2.78 16.12 15.15
C VAL A 64 -2.73 14.99 16.17
N LEU A 65 -2.11 13.88 15.79
CA LEU A 65 -1.98 12.69 16.62
C LEU A 65 -0.62 12.70 17.36
N PRO A 66 -0.56 12.04 18.53
CA PRO A 66 0.70 11.85 19.25
C PRO A 66 1.74 11.08 18.43
N GLU A 67 3.02 11.28 18.79
CA GLU A 67 4.15 10.52 18.22
C GLU A 67 3.90 9.01 18.26
N GLY A 68 4.34 8.32 17.21
CA GLY A 68 4.17 6.88 17.03
C GLY A 68 2.77 6.45 16.58
N SER A 69 1.77 7.36 16.63
CA SER A 69 0.42 7.06 16.15
C SER A 69 0.40 6.91 14.65
N LYS A 70 -0.46 6.00 14.16
CA LYS A 70 -0.70 5.80 12.74
C LYS A 70 -1.82 6.73 12.28
N GLY A 71 -1.55 7.53 11.24
CA GLY A 71 -2.51 8.49 10.69
C GLY A 71 -2.10 8.98 9.32
N GLU A 72 -2.80 10.00 8.81
CA GLU A 72 -2.50 10.63 7.52
C GLU A 72 -1.31 11.58 7.67
N LEU A 73 -0.33 11.44 6.77
CA LEU A 73 0.80 12.35 6.69
C LEU A 73 0.37 13.69 6.12
N VAL A 74 0.74 14.75 6.83
CA VAL A 74 0.59 16.14 6.41
C VAL A 74 1.98 16.77 6.35
N ILE A 75 2.25 17.56 5.31
CA ILE A 75 3.55 18.19 5.12
C ILE A 75 3.38 19.68 4.84
N THR A 76 4.19 20.49 5.54
CA THR A 76 4.41 21.90 5.25
C THR A 76 5.81 22.08 4.66
N THR A 77 5.92 22.76 3.52
CA THR A 77 7.23 23.11 2.94
C THR A 77 7.77 24.37 3.61
N LEU A 78 9.05 24.34 4.02
CA LEU A 78 9.70 25.44 4.74
C LEU A 78 10.55 26.34 3.83
N SER A 79 11.15 25.76 2.79
CA SER A 79 12.11 26.45 1.91
C SER A 79 11.65 26.56 0.45
N LYS A 80 10.46 26.05 0.11
CA LYS A 80 9.93 26.08 -1.26
C LYS A 80 9.36 27.45 -1.60
N GLU A 81 9.96 28.17 -2.55
CA GLU A 81 9.53 29.50 -2.98
C GLU A 81 8.38 29.42 -3.99
N ALA A 82 8.50 28.54 -4.99
CA ALA A 82 7.46 28.38 -6.01
C ALA A 82 6.41 27.37 -5.54
N ILE A 83 5.14 27.78 -5.49
CA ILE A 83 3.99 26.98 -5.07
C ILE A 83 4.28 26.33 -3.68
N PRO A 84 4.54 27.13 -2.63
CA PRO A 84 4.68 26.59 -1.28
C PRO A 84 3.38 25.94 -0.83
N VAL A 85 3.47 24.87 -0.07
CA VAL A 85 2.30 24.18 0.49
C VAL A 85 2.32 24.25 2.01
N LEU A 86 1.17 24.58 2.59
CA LEU A 86 0.96 24.63 4.03
C LEU A 86 -0.01 23.51 4.42
N ARG A 87 0.42 22.64 5.33
CA ARG A 87 -0.38 21.51 5.83
C ARG A 87 -1.01 20.71 4.70
N TYR A 88 -0.20 20.35 3.70
CA TYR A 88 -0.64 19.56 2.55
C TYR A 88 -0.96 18.13 2.99
N ARG A 89 -2.20 17.72 2.81
CA ARG A 89 -2.69 16.37 3.12
C ARG A 89 -2.27 15.41 2.00
N THR A 90 -1.27 14.56 2.27
CA THR A 90 -0.74 13.62 1.26
C THR A 90 -1.67 12.47 0.96
N LYS A 91 -2.61 12.18 1.86
CA LYS A 91 -3.47 10.99 1.90
C LYS A 91 -2.72 9.70 2.24
N ASP A 92 -1.41 9.71 2.38
CA ASP A 92 -0.64 8.53 2.75
C ASP A 92 -0.73 8.27 4.25
N ILE A 93 -0.96 7.01 4.63
CA ILE A 93 -1.07 6.57 6.01
C ILE A 93 0.27 6.04 6.50
N THR A 94 0.83 6.70 7.49
CA THR A 94 2.12 6.34 8.11
C THR A 94 2.13 6.67 9.60
N SER A 95 3.28 6.53 10.24
CA SER A 95 3.57 7.02 11.60
C SER A 95 4.94 7.71 11.61
N ILE A 96 5.18 8.59 12.58
CA ILE A 96 6.43 9.31 12.77
C ILE A 96 6.95 9.05 14.17
N THR A 97 8.28 8.86 14.28
CA THR A 97 9.02 8.85 15.54
C THR A 97 10.17 9.83 15.52
N TYR A 98 10.44 10.43 16.68
CA TYR A 98 11.59 11.32 16.92
C TYR A 98 12.72 10.61 17.70
N GLU A 99 12.57 9.31 17.95
CA GLU A 99 13.63 8.53 18.59
C GLU A 99 14.92 8.61 17.77
N LYS A 100 16.06 8.80 18.48
CA LYS A 100 17.39 8.85 17.83
C LYS A 100 17.66 7.54 17.10
N CYS A 101 18.06 7.65 15.85
CA CYS A 101 18.47 6.50 15.05
C CYS A 101 19.91 6.10 15.42
N GLU A 102 20.18 4.80 15.42
CA GLU A 102 21.55 4.26 15.60
C GLU A 102 22.53 4.72 14.50
N CYS A 103 22.05 5.18 13.35
CA CYS A 103 22.88 5.82 12.32
C CYS A 103 23.44 7.19 12.75
N GLY A 104 23.03 7.70 13.92
CA GLY A 104 23.45 8.97 14.51
C GLY A 104 22.54 10.16 14.18
N ARG A 105 21.62 10.05 13.20
CA ARG A 105 20.66 11.12 12.85
C ARG A 105 19.61 11.28 13.94
N THR A 106 19.19 12.55 14.14
CA THR A 106 18.15 12.94 15.09
C THR A 106 16.85 13.38 14.38
N HIS A 107 16.85 13.40 13.06
CA HIS A 107 15.68 13.77 12.25
C HIS A 107 14.51 12.82 12.50
N ALA A 108 13.30 13.37 12.44
CA ALA A 108 12.07 12.56 12.44
C ALA A 108 12.15 11.45 11.39
N ARG A 109 11.66 10.26 11.75
CA ARG A 109 11.60 9.11 10.86
C ARG A 109 10.17 8.68 10.65
N MET A 110 9.78 8.49 9.40
CA MET A 110 8.50 7.89 9.06
C MET A 110 8.64 6.39 8.80
N SER A 111 7.60 5.65 9.14
CA SER A 111 7.44 4.27 8.67
C SER A 111 7.10 4.26 7.18
N LYS A 112 7.29 3.12 6.52
CA LYS A 112 6.81 2.93 5.15
C LYS A 112 5.29 3.16 5.10
N PRO A 113 4.76 3.96 4.16
CA PRO A 113 3.33 4.16 4.01
C PRO A 113 2.60 2.82 3.86
N SER A 114 1.55 2.63 4.65
CA SER A 114 0.78 1.38 4.67
C SER A 114 -0.42 1.40 3.72
N GLY A 115 -0.70 2.54 3.10
CA GLY A 115 -1.79 2.76 2.16
C GLY A 115 -2.19 4.23 2.11
N ARG A 116 -3.31 4.52 1.46
CA ARG A 116 -3.85 5.88 1.35
C ARG A 116 -5.21 5.98 2.03
N SER A 117 -5.50 7.12 2.64
CA SER A 117 -6.80 7.36 3.30
C SER A 117 -7.96 7.43 2.31
N ASP A 118 -7.71 7.89 1.07
CA ASP A 118 -8.69 7.95 -0.02
C ASP A 118 -8.91 6.61 -0.74
N ASP A 119 -8.00 5.66 -0.60
CA ASP A 119 -8.16 4.29 -1.11
C ASP A 119 -8.74 3.33 -0.04
N MET A 120 -8.98 3.83 1.17
CA MET A 120 -9.49 3.02 2.29
C MET A 120 -10.94 2.60 2.10
N LEU A 121 -11.19 1.31 2.23
CA LEU A 121 -12.54 0.73 2.18
C LEU A 121 -13.02 0.44 3.61
N LYS A 122 -14.16 0.98 4.00
CA LYS A 122 -14.84 0.58 5.25
C LYS A 122 -15.74 -0.61 4.95
N ILE A 123 -15.38 -1.80 5.45
CA ILE A 123 -16.12 -3.05 5.25
C ILE A 123 -16.53 -3.60 6.60
N ARG A 124 -17.82 -3.61 6.90
CA ARG A 124 -18.36 -4.08 8.21
C ARG A 124 -17.67 -3.44 9.42
N GLY A 125 -17.39 -2.11 9.34
CA GLY A 125 -16.71 -1.36 10.40
C GLY A 125 -15.18 -1.53 10.46
N VAL A 126 -14.59 -2.34 9.58
CA VAL A 126 -13.14 -2.52 9.50
C VAL A 126 -12.57 -1.69 8.36
N ASN A 127 -11.47 -1.01 8.60
CA ASN A 127 -10.71 -0.27 7.59
C ASN A 127 -9.81 -1.24 6.81
N VAL A 128 -10.09 -1.40 5.53
CA VAL A 128 -9.35 -2.27 4.61
C VAL A 128 -8.63 -1.42 3.57
N PHE A 129 -7.33 -1.62 3.43
CA PHE A 129 -6.53 -0.96 2.41
C PHE A 129 -6.22 -1.92 1.26
N PRO A 130 -6.40 -1.50 -0.01
CA PRO A 130 -6.03 -2.33 -1.17
C PRO A 130 -4.59 -2.84 -1.12
N SER A 131 -3.65 -2.05 -0.58
CA SER A 131 -2.25 -2.44 -0.38
C SER A 131 -2.05 -3.66 0.53
N GLN A 132 -2.91 -3.84 1.55
CA GLN A 132 -2.87 -5.02 2.43
C GLN A 132 -3.27 -6.29 1.65
N ILE A 133 -4.26 -6.18 0.76
CA ILE A 133 -4.69 -7.29 -0.09
C ILE A 133 -3.59 -7.60 -1.11
N GLU A 134 -3.02 -6.57 -1.73
CA GLU A 134 -1.92 -6.73 -2.67
C GLU A 134 -0.72 -7.45 -2.05
N SER A 135 -0.31 -7.07 -0.84
CA SER A 135 0.81 -7.72 -0.15
C SER A 135 0.60 -9.22 0.06
N VAL A 136 -0.64 -9.65 0.33
CA VAL A 136 -0.99 -11.09 0.44
C VAL A 136 -0.95 -11.78 -0.93
N ILE A 137 -1.56 -11.17 -1.94
CA ILE A 137 -1.67 -11.76 -3.28
C ILE A 137 -0.28 -11.96 -3.91
N MET A 138 0.62 -10.97 -3.76
CA MET A 138 1.97 -11.00 -4.34
C MET A 138 2.87 -12.10 -3.75
N THR A 139 2.55 -12.67 -2.60
CA THR A 139 3.29 -13.81 -2.03
C THR A 139 2.93 -15.15 -2.65
N ILE A 140 1.90 -15.21 -3.50
CA ILE A 140 1.34 -16.46 -4.02
C ILE A 140 1.78 -16.66 -5.47
N PRO A 141 2.69 -17.62 -5.76
CA PRO A 141 3.31 -17.76 -7.10
C PRO A 141 2.33 -18.04 -8.25
N GLN A 142 1.17 -18.64 -7.94
CA GLN A 142 0.15 -18.99 -8.94
C GLN A 142 -0.71 -17.79 -9.35
N ILE A 143 -0.61 -16.66 -8.65
CA ILE A 143 -1.41 -15.46 -8.91
C ILE A 143 -0.59 -14.43 -9.65
N ALA A 144 -1.15 -13.90 -10.74
CA ALA A 144 -0.58 -12.79 -11.49
C ALA A 144 -0.77 -11.46 -10.71
N PRO A 145 0.05 -10.42 -10.99
CA PRO A 145 -0.06 -9.12 -10.29
C PRO A 145 -1.30 -8.31 -10.74
N HIS A 146 -2.37 -9.02 -11.11
CA HIS A 146 -3.62 -8.44 -11.56
C HIS A 146 -4.77 -8.95 -10.69
N TYR A 147 -5.39 -8.02 -9.99
CA TYR A 147 -6.51 -8.30 -9.10
C TYR A 147 -7.52 -7.16 -9.11
N GLN A 148 -8.75 -7.46 -8.70
CA GLN A 148 -9.84 -6.50 -8.61
C GLN A 148 -10.60 -6.72 -7.30
N LEU A 149 -10.94 -5.64 -6.62
CA LEU A 149 -11.71 -5.61 -5.40
C LEU A 149 -13.13 -5.17 -5.73
N VAL A 150 -14.10 -6.01 -5.47
CA VAL A 150 -15.52 -5.69 -5.70
C VAL A 150 -16.20 -5.58 -4.34
N VAL A 151 -16.72 -4.40 -4.05
CA VAL A 151 -17.50 -4.15 -2.82
C VAL A 151 -18.97 -4.09 -3.18
N THR A 152 -19.75 -4.93 -2.52
CA THR A 152 -21.20 -5.00 -2.67
C THR A 152 -21.88 -4.86 -1.31
N ARG A 153 -23.18 -4.60 -1.30
CA ARG A 153 -24.00 -4.60 -0.10
C ARG A 153 -25.14 -5.60 -0.24
N GLU A 154 -25.22 -6.53 0.71
CA GLU A 154 -26.31 -7.48 0.82
C GLU A 154 -27.09 -7.19 2.10
N GLY A 155 -28.30 -6.63 1.96
CA GLY A 155 -29.08 -6.12 3.10
C GLY A 155 -28.32 -5.00 3.83
N SER A 156 -28.01 -5.22 5.10
CA SER A 156 -27.25 -4.27 5.93
C SER A 156 -25.74 -4.57 5.98
N SER A 157 -25.26 -5.61 5.30
CA SER A 157 -23.88 -6.07 5.40
C SER A 157 -23.08 -5.83 4.13
N ASP A 158 -21.92 -5.18 4.28
CA ASP A 158 -20.97 -5.02 3.18
C ASP A 158 -20.23 -6.34 2.92
N ARG A 159 -20.03 -6.67 1.64
CA ARG A 159 -19.28 -7.81 1.15
C ARG A 159 -18.06 -7.34 0.35
N LEU A 160 -16.93 -7.97 0.60
CA LEU A 160 -15.72 -7.79 -0.19
C LEU A 160 -15.41 -9.06 -0.96
N GLU A 161 -15.34 -8.95 -2.27
CA GLU A 161 -14.84 -9.98 -3.17
C GLU A 161 -13.50 -9.57 -3.74
N VAL A 162 -12.52 -10.47 -3.66
CA VAL A 162 -11.18 -10.31 -4.24
C VAL A 162 -11.08 -11.25 -5.44
N LYS A 163 -11.06 -10.67 -6.64
CA LYS A 163 -10.83 -11.41 -7.88
C LYS A 163 -9.35 -11.44 -8.17
N CYS A 164 -8.76 -12.63 -8.24
CA CYS A 164 -7.34 -12.84 -8.50
C CYS A 164 -7.16 -13.52 -9.84
N GLU A 165 -6.31 -12.95 -10.69
CA GLU A 165 -5.98 -13.54 -11.99
C GLU A 165 -4.88 -14.58 -11.84
N LEU A 166 -5.05 -15.75 -12.44
CA LEU A 166 -4.04 -16.80 -12.47
C LEU A 166 -2.89 -16.46 -13.43
N VAL A 167 -1.67 -16.92 -13.12
CA VAL A 167 -0.50 -16.76 -14.00
C VAL A 167 -0.69 -17.53 -15.30
N ASP A 168 -1.22 -18.76 -15.19
CA ASP A 168 -1.55 -19.63 -16.32
C ASP A 168 -2.82 -20.44 -16.03
N GLY A 169 -3.32 -21.14 -17.04
CA GLY A 169 -4.54 -21.94 -16.94
C GLY A 169 -4.34 -23.34 -16.34
N SER A 170 -3.12 -23.76 -16.03
CA SER A 170 -2.83 -25.13 -15.60
C SER A 170 -3.50 -25.48 -14.26
N VAL A 171 -3.66 -24.50 -13.38
CA VAL A 171 -4.36 -24.67 -12.10
C VAL A 171 -5.85 -24.96 -12.29
N LEU A 172 -6.44 -24.58 -13.44
CA LEU A 172 -7.85 -24.81 -13.76
C LEU A 172 -8.18 -26.26 -14.11
N GLU A 173 -7.17 -27.09 -14.40
CA GLU A 173 -7.35 -28.49 -14.78
C GLU A 173 -7.77 -29.37 -13.60
N SER A 174 -7.60 -28.89 -12.35
CA SER A 174 -7.98 -29.63 -11.12
C SER A 174 -8.85 -28.79 -10.21
N LEU A 175 -10.10 -29.22 -10.02
CA LEU A 175 -11.05 -28.58 -9.08
C LEU A 175 -10.52 -28.59 -7.65
N GLU A 176 -9.77 -29.62 -7.27
CA GLU A 176 -9.18 -29.73 -5.94
C GLU A 176 -8.07 -28.68 -5.76
N SER A 177 -7.17 -28.53 -6.73
CA SER A 177 -6.10 -27.52 -6.73
C SER A 177 -6.66 -26.11 -6.64
N LEU A 178 -7.71 -25.80 -7.43
CA LEU A 178 -8.42 -24.52 -7.37
C LEU A 178 -9.03 -24.24 -6.00
N SER A 179 -9.74 -25.26 -5.43
CA SER A 179 -10.36 -25.10 -4.13
C SER A 179 -9.33 -24.87 -3.03
N ASN A 180 -8.21 -25.58 -3.08
CA ASN A 180 -7.13 -25.46 -2.10
C ASN A 180 -6.43 -24.09 -2.21
N LEU A 181 -6.14 -23.62 -3.43
CA LEU A 181 -5.58 -22.28 -3.67
C LEU A 181 -6.52 -21.18 -3.17
N GLN A 182 -7.81 -21.28 -3.49
CA GLN A 182 -8.82 -20.32 -3.05
C GLN A 182 -8.94 -20.27 -1.52
N LYS A 183 -8.93 -21.42 -0.85
CA LYS A 183 -8.96 -21.51 0.63
C LYS A 183 -7.70 -20.89 1.25
N ASN A 184 -6.52 -21.15 0.67
CA ASN A 184 -5.26 -20.58 1.13
C ASN A 184 -5.28 -19.04 1.04
N ILE A 185 -5.66 -18.48 -0.12
CA ILE A 185 -5.77 -17.03 -0.31
C ILE A 185 -6.76 -16.43 0.71
N ARG A 186 -7.94 -17.04 0.85
CA ARG A 186 -8.97 -16.58 1.80
C ARG A 186 -8.47 -16.59 3.24
N HIS A 187 -7.74 -17.64 3.63
CA HIS A 187 -7.16 -17.75 4.96
C HIS A 187 -6.14 -16.64 5.22
N ASN A 188 -5.20 -16.41 4.29
CA ASN A 188 -4.17 -15.39 4.42
C ASN A 188 -4.79 -13.97 4.46
N LEU A 189 -5.77 -13.70 3.59
CA LEU A 189 -6.51 -12.44 3.62
C LEU A 189 -7.23 -12.23 4.95
N LYS A 190 -7.89 -13.26 5.48
CA LYS A 190 -8.58 -13.18 6.78
C LYS A 190 -7.61 -12.87 7.92
N THR A 191 -6.42 -13.45 7.89
CA THR A 191 -5.38 -13.20 8.90
C THR A 191 -4.92 -11.74 8.89
N VAL A 192 -4.73 -11.15 7.70
CA VAL A 192 -4.23 -9.77 7.55
C VAL A 192 -5.34 -8.72 7.75
N LEU A 193 -6.54 -8.98 7.23
CA LEU A 193 -7.64 -8.01 7.23
C LEU A 193 -8.55 -8.10 8.47
N GLY A 194 -8.53 -9.23 9.18
CA GLY A 194 -9.45 -9.49 10.29
C GLY A 194 -10.91 -9.75 9.87
N ILE A 195 -11.19 -9.78 8.56
CA ILE A 195 -12.54 -10.04 8.00
C ILE A 195 -12.50 -11.18 6.99
N ASP A 196 -13.63 -11.82 6.84
CA ASP A 196 -13.80 -12.85 5.82
C ASP A 196 -14.13 -12.21 4.46
N THR A 197 -13.43 -12.67 3.40
CA THR A 197 -13.57 -12.18 2.04
C THR A 197 -13.96 -13.32 1.09
N LYS A 198 -14.73 -13.01 0.07
CA LYS A 198 -14.93 -13.93 -1.04
C LYS A 198 -13.69 -13.83 -1.96
N VAL A 199 -13.11 -14.95 -2.31
CA VAL A 199 -12.02 -15.02 -3.29
C VAL A 199 -12.53 -15.67 -4.55
N THR A 200 -12.27 -15.07 -5.71
CA THR A 200 -12.63 -15.61 -7.01
C THR A 200 -11.38 -15.66 -7.88
N LEU A 201 -11.02 -16.85 -8.33
CA LEU A 201 -9.93 -17.05 -9.27
C LEU A 201 -10.47 -16.90 -10.70
N VAL A 202 -9.78 -16.13 -11.52
CA VAL A 202 -10.17 -15.88 -12.91
C VAL A 202 -9.03 -16.27 -13.86
N GLU A 203 -9.37 -16.58 -15.10
CA GLU A 203 -8.42 -16.95 -16.14
C GLU A 203 -7.42 -15.84 -16.45
N PRO A 204 -6.24 -16.19 -16.98
CA PRO A 204 -5.27 -15.19 -17.44
C PRO A 204 -5.89 -14.20 -18.42
N LYS A 205 -5.55 -12.91 -18.27
CA LYS A 205 -6.02 -11.78 -19.10
C LYS A 205 -7.51 -11.44 -19.00
N THR A 206 -8.21 -11.95 -17.98
CA THR A 206 -9.62 -11.63 -17.73
C THR A 206 -9.81 -10.24 -17.12
N ILE A 207 -8.87 -9.80 -16.25
CA ILE A 207 -8.95 -8.49 -15.63
C ILE A 207 -8.43 -7.43 -16.61
N GLU A 208 -9.25 -6.38 -16.81
CA GLU A 208 -8.93 -5.27 -17.71
C GLU A 208 -7.59 -4.61 -17.37
N ARG A 209 -6.80 -4.29 -18.39
CA ARG A 209 -5.51 -3.61 -18.28
C ARG A 209 -5.72 -2.12 -18.47
N PHE A 210 -5.24 -1.33 -17.54
CA PHE A 210 -5.32 0.13 -17.61
C PHE A 210 -3.94 0.70 -18.00
N GLU A 211 -3.94 1.67 -18.91
CA GLU A 211 -2.79 2.52 -19.15
C GLU A 211 -2.71 3.55 -18.02
N GLY A 212 -1.69 3.43 -17.15
CA GLY A 212 -1.51 4.27 -15.96
C GLY A 212 -1.93 3.58 -14.67
N LYS A 213 -2.53 4.34 -13.74
CA LYS A 213 -2.91 3.83 -12.41
C LYS A 213 -4.10 2.87 -12.51
N ALA A 214 -3.91 1.61 -12.18
CA ALA A 214 -4.96 0.59 -12.25
C ALA A 214 -6.14 0.93 -11.32
N LYS A 215 -7.35 0.97 -11.85
CA LYS A 215 -8.58 1.09 -11.06
C LYS A 215 -8.94 -0.27 -10.48
N ARG A 216 -8.36 -0.59 -9.32
CA ARG A 216 -8.48 -1.90 -8.68
C ARG A 216 -9.77 -2.09 -7.88
N VAL A 217 -10.44 -1.00 -7.51
CA VAL A 217 -11.64 -1.02 -6.66
C VAL A 217 -12.88 -0.70 -7.48
N ILE A 218 -13.88 -1.57 -7.39
CA ILE A 218 -15.24 -1.39 -7.90
C ILE A 218 -16.18 -1.39 -6.71
N ASP A 219 -16.66 -0.23 -6.32
CA ASP A 219 -17.65 -0.08 -5.25
C ASP A 219 -19.06 -0.02 -5.85
N LEU A 220 -19.85 -1.05 -5.57
CA LEU A 220 -21.22 -1.21 -6.06
C LEU A 220 -22.29 -0.99 -4.97
N ARG A 221 -21.90 -0.48 -3.79
CA ARG A 221 -22.82 -0.30 -2.65
C ARG A 221 -23.89 0.74 -2.87
N ASN A 222 -23.67 1.69 -3.76
CA ASN A 222 -24.55 2.81 -4.06
C ASN A 222 -25.18 2.71 -5.46
N LYS A 223 -25.21 1.51 -6.04
CA LYS A 223 -25.85 1.27 -7.32
C LYS A 223 -27.15 0.51 -7.15
#